data_3d670450e9e5248ee6d7fee3c8bab69d
#
_entry.id   3d670450e9e5248ee6d7fee3c8bab69d
#
_cell.length_a   1.000
_cell.length_b   1.000
_cell.length_c   1.000
_cell.angle_alpha   90.00
_cell.angle_beta   90.00
_cell.angle_gamma   90.00
#
_symmetry.space_group_name_H-M   'P 1'
#
loop_
_entity.id
_entity.type
_entity.pdbx_description
1 polymer ?
#
loop_
_entity_poly.entity_id
_entity_poly.type
_entity_poly.pdbx_seq_one_letter_code
_entity_poly.pdbx_strand_id
1 'polypeptide(L)'
;MSPGTEGQDALLDEQVRYYRARAGEYDDWWLRRGRYDRGAAFNEAFLADAASVEGALCAYLDGQRPARALELACGTGLFTRHLAPRVGHLTAVDASPEVISINRARMAGGPPVEYVEADLFAWRPAARYDLVFMSFWLSHVPDARFAAFWSTVEAAVAPGGAAYVIDSAHEPTSTARDHPVPSADAGVVLRKLDDGRSFSIVKVFREPDALAARLAPLGWRGDFTRTPRYFVHGVARREPA
;
A
#
# COMPACT_ATOMS: atom_id res chain seq x y z
N MET A 1 25.78 0.48 4.77
CA MET A 1 26.16 0.22 3.34
C MET A 1 24.89 -0.26 2.64
N SER A 2 24.40 0.47 1.64
CA SER A 2 23.30 -0.03 0.82
C SER A 2 23.76 -1.25 0.03
N PRO A 3 22.96 -2.32 -0.04
CA PRO A 3 23.30 -3.47 -0.87
C PRO A 3 23.48 -3.02 -2.33
N GLY A 4 24.44 -3.59 -3.04
CA GLY A 4 24.56 -3.39 -4.49
C GLY A 4 23.28 -3.82 -5.22
N THR A 5 23.11 -3.47 -6.48
CA THR A 5 21.90 -3.73 -7.27
C THR A 5 21.42 -5.18 -7.18
N GLU A 6 22.33 -6.15 -7.26
CA GLU A 6 22.02 -7.59 -7.13
C GLU A 6 21.44 -7.97 -5.75
N GLY A 7 21.98 -7.39 -4.66
CA GLY A 7 21.44 -7.62 -3.31
C GLY A 7 20.07 -6.99 -3.11
N GLN A 8 19.77 -5.89 -3.80
CA GLN A 8 18.48 -5.23 -3.73
C GLN A 8 17.42 -6.03 -4.51
N ASP A 9 17.77 -6.59 -5.67
CA ASP A 9 16.85 -7.43 -6.45
C ASP A 9 16.49 -8.71 -5.70
N ALA A 10 17.49 -9.38 -5.08
CA ALA A 10 17.24 -10.56 -4.24
C ALA A 10 16.31 -10.27 -3.05
N LEU A 11 16.42 -9.08 -2.42
CA LEU A 11 15.54 -8.63 -1.34
C LEU A 11 14.10 -8.41 -1.83
N LEU A 12 13.92 -7.83 -3.02
CA LEU A 12 12.59 -7.63 -3.61
C LEU A 12 11.93 -8.97 -4.00
N ASP A 13 12.71 -9.92 -4.51
CA ASP A 13 12.23 -11.29 -4.78
C ASP A 13 11.82 -11.99 -3.47
N GLU A 14 12.56 -11.80 -2.39
CA GLU A 14 12.21 -12.32 -1.08
C GLU A 14 10.92 -11.68 -0.55
N GLN A 15 10.74 -10.38 -0.75
CA GLN A 15 9.51 -9.66 -0.40
C GLN A 15 8.29 -10.21 -1.14
N VAL A 16 8.40 -10.50 -2.45
CA VAL A 16 7.31 -11.12 -3.22
C VAL A 16 6.97 -12.50 -2.65
N ARG A 17 8.00 -13.33 -2.37
CA ARG A 17 7.80 -14.65 -1.73
C ARG A 17 7.12 -14.54 -0.36
N TYR A 18 7.49 -13.54 0.44
CA TYR A 18 6.86 -13.27 1.73
C TYR A 18 5.36 -12.99 1.58
N TYR A 19 4.97 -12.07 0.68
CA TYR A 19 3.56 -11.70 0.51
C TYR A 19 2.72 -12.83 -0.09
N ARG A 20 3.28 -13.64 -0.97
CA ARG A 20 2.64 -14.88 -1.43
C ARG A 20 2.39 -15.85 -0.27
N ALA A 21 3.41 -16.13 0.51
CA ALA A 21 3.31 -17.04 1.64
C ALA A 21 2.38 -16.52 2.76
N ARG A 22 2.30 -15.19 2.92
CA ARG A 22 1.48 -14.51 3.93
C ARG A 22 0.00 -14.36 3.53
N ALA A 23 -0.38 -14.68 2.31
CA ALA A 23 -1.71 -14.34 1.78
C ALA A 23 -2.87 -14.72 2.71
N GLY A 24 -2.82 -15.92 3.32
CA GLY A 24 -3.83 -16.39 4.26
C GLY A 24 -3.83 -15.71 5.64
N GLU A 25 -2.70 -15.10 6.04
CA GLU A 25 -2.50 -14.45 7.35
C GLU A 25 -2.61 -12.91 7.26
N TYR A 26 -2.71 -12.36 6.03
CA TYR A 26 -2.57 -10.92 5.83
C TYR A 26 -3.63 -10.11 6.58
N ASP A 27 -4.87 -10.56 6.55
CA ASP A 27 -6.00 -9.88 7.14
C ASP A 27 -5.96 -9.84 8.67
N ASP A 28 -5.25 -10.76 9.32
CA ASP A 28 -5.12 -10.80 10.78
C ASP A 28 -4.42 -9.54 11.31
N TRP A 29 -3.52 -8.96 10.53
CA TRP A 29 -2.92 -7.66 10.86
C TRP A 29 -3.99 -6.55 10.91
N TRP A 30 -4.81 -6.44 9.86
CA TRP A 30 -5.84 -5.41 9.76
C TRP A 30 -6.96 -5.59 10.80
N LEU A 31 -7.30 -6.84 11.08
CA LEU A 31 -8.36 -7.22 12.02
C LEU A 31 -7.87 -7.40 13.45
N ARG A 32 -6.58 -7.15 13.73
CA ARG A 32 -5.93 -7.26 15.05
C ARG A 32 -6.12 -8.65 15.68
N ARG A 33 -6.00 -9.71 14.91
CA ARG A 33 -6.18 -11.10 15.35
C ARG A 33 -4.86 -11.80 15.63
N GLY A 34 -4.93 -12.89 16.42
CA GLY A 34 -3.79 -13.78 16.67
C GLY A 34 -2.59 -13.01 17.24
N ARG A 35 -1.45 -13.10 16.57
CA ARG A 35 -0.19 -12.46 16.96
C ARG A 35 -0.22 -10.93 16.87
N TYR A 36 -1.20 -10.35 16.18
CA TYR A 36 -1.40 -8.90 16.04
C TYR A 36 -2.32 -8.32 17.11
N ASP A 37 -2.97 -9.15 17.94
CA ASP A 37 -3.70 -8.69 19.10
C ASP A 37 -2.72 -8.12 20.14
N ARG A 38 -2.85 -6.84 20.43
CA ARG A 38 -2.02 -6.07 21.39
C ARG A 38 -2.78 -5.68 22.65
N GLY A 39 -3.98 -6.25 22.84
CA GLY A 39 -4.89 -5.90 23.92
C GLY A 39 -5.84 -4.75 23.56
N ALA A 40 -6.93 -4.62 24.32
CA ALA A 40 -8.08 -3.79 23.97
C ALA A 40 -7.70 -2.36 23.59
N ALA A 41 -6.94 -1.64 24.41
CA ALA A 41 -6.61 -0.24 24.19
C ALA A 41 -5.82 0.00 22.87
N PHE A 42 -4.87 -0.88 22.53
CA PHE A 42 -4.11 -0.76 21.29
C PHE A 42 -4.92 -1.18 20.07
N ASN A 43 -5.76 -2.22 20.22
CA ASN A 43 -6.61 -2.68 19.15
C ASN A 43 -7.70 -1.65 18.83
N GLU A 44 -8.34 -1.06 19.83
CA GLU A 44 -9.32 0.02 19.66
C GLU A 44 -8.72 1.23 18.96
N ALA A 45 -7.52 1.68 19.40
CA ALA A 45 -6.81 2.77 18.74
C ALA A 45 -6.46 2.45 17.26
N PHE A 46 -6.01 1.23 16.98
CA PHE A 46 -5.72 0.79 15.62
C PHE A 46 -6.98 0.78 14.74
N LEU A 47 -8.07 0.20 15.24
CA LEU A 47 -9.34 0.10 14.51
C LEU A 47 -9.99 1.48 14.31
N ALA A 48 -9.83 2.40 15.25
CA ALA A 48 -10.27 3.78 15.08
C ALA A 48 -9.49 4.51 13.97
N ASP A 49 -8.17 4.37 13.96
CA ASP A 49 -7.32 4.92 12.89
C ASP A 49 -7.62 4.26 11.53
N ALA A 50 -7.87 2.93 11.50
CA ALA A 50 -8.27 2.20 10.31
C ALA A 50 -9.60 2.70 9.75
N ALA A 51 -10.61 2.86 10.60
CA ALA A 51 -11.90 3.44 10.20
C ALA A 51 -11.76 4.88 9.70
N SER A 52 -10.84 5.67 10.28
CA SER A 52 -10.57 7.05 9.84
C SER A 52 -10.00 7.07 8.41
N VAL A 53 -9.00 6.25 8.08
CA VAL A 53 -8.44 6.23 6.72
C VAL A 53 -9.41 5.63 5.69
N GLU A 54 -10.21 4.62 6.06
CA GLU A 54 -11.29 4.09 5.21
C GLU A 54 -12.35 5.17 4.94
N GLY A 55 -12.78 5.90 5.97
CA GLY A 55 -13.73 7.01 5.86
C GLY A 55 -13.22 8.15 4.99
N ALA A 56 -11.95 8.54 5.18
CA ALA A 56 -11.32 9.59 4.37
C ALA A 56 -11.22 9.19 2.89
N LEU A 57 -10.85 7.95 2.59
CA LEU A 57 -10.85 7.42 1.23
C LEU A 57 -12.26 7.43 0.62
N CYS A 58 -13.26 6.92 1.35
CA CYS A 58 -14.64 6.92 0.87
C CYS A 58 -15.16 8.33 0.58
N ALA A 59 -14.93 9.28 1.48
CA ALA A 59 -15.31 10.69 1.27
C ALA A 59 -14.62 11.30 0.04
N TYR A 60 -13.33 10.99 -0.16
CA TYR A 60 -12.61 11.40 -1.36
C TYR A 60 -13.23 10.83 -2.64
N LEU A 61 -13.50 9.52 -2.66
CA LEU A 61 -14.10 8.84 -3.81
C LEU A 61 -15.51 9.38 -4.13
N ASP A 62 -16.34 9.58 -3.12
CA ASP A 62 -17.69 10.11 -3.26
C ASP A 62 -17.67 11.56 -3.79
N GLY A 63 -16.66 12.35 -3.41
CA GLY A 63 -16.46 13.72 -3.91
C GLY A 63 -15.89 13.79 -5.33
N GLN A 64 -14.93 12.92 -5.68
CA GLN A 64 -14.27 12.96 -6.98
C GLN A 64 -14.95 12.12 -8.06
N ARG A 65 -15.62 11.02 -7.69
CA ARG A 65 -16.30 10.08 -8.60
C ARG A 65 -15.45 9.66 -9.80
N PRO A 66 -14.26 9.05 -9.59
CA PRO A 66 -13.36 8.68 -10.68
C PRO A 66 -14.07 7.76 -11.67
N ALA A 67 -14.00 8.06 -12.97
CA ALA A 67 -14.53 7.16 -13.99
C ALA A 67 -13.65 5.92 -14.12
N ARG A 68 -12.33 6.08 -13.99
CA ARG A 68 -11.36 4.98 -14.04
C ARG A 68 -10.39 5.08 -12.86
N ALA A 69 -10.26 3.99 -12.11
CA ALA A 69 -9.29 3.87 -11.04
C ALA A 69 -8.36 2.68 -11.23
N LEU A 70 -7.13 2.85 -10.76
CA LEU A 70 -6.11 1.81 -10.69
C LEU A 70 -5.75 1.59 -9.23
N GLU A 71 -5.81 0.37 -8.76
CA GLU A 71 -5.31 -0.04 -7.44
C GLU A 71 -4.01 -0.81 -7.59
N LEU A 72 -2.91 -0.25 -7.08
CA LEU A 72 -1.58 -0.86 -7.07
C LEU A 72 -1.35 -1.60 -5.76
N ALA A 73 -0.82 -2.84 -5.82
CA ALA A 73 -0.69 -3.75 -4.69
C ALA A 73 -2.04 -4.00 -3.99
N CYS A 74 -3.02 -4.48 -4.75
CA CYS A 74 -4.41 -4.59 -4.28
C CYS A 74 -4.58 -5.62 -3.15
N GLY A 75 -3.62 -6.51 -2.94
CA GLY A 75 -3.63 -7.49 -1.86
C GLY A 75 -4.91 -8.31 -1.80
N THR A 76 -5.35 -8.60 -0.58
CA THR A 76 -6.55 -9.41 -0.31
C THR A 76 -7.87 -8.65 -0.53
N GLY A 77 -7.83 -7.39 -0.99
CA GLY A 77 -9.02 -6.60 -1.29
C GLY A 77 -9.58 -5.79 -0.13
N LEU A 78 -8.79 -5.51 0.89
CA LEU A 78 -9.21 -4.67 2.03
C LEU A 78 -9.69 -3.28 1.57
N PHE A 79 -9.08 -2.72 0.53
CA PHE A 79 -9.48 -1.43 -0.04
C PHE A 79 -10.22 -1.56 -1.37
N THR A 80 -10.03 -2.63 -2.14
CA THR A 80 -10.81 -2.92 -3.35
C THR A 80 -12.32 -2.84 -3.09
N ARG A 81 -12.78 -3.32 -1.92
CA ARG A 81 -14.20 -3.26 -1.49
C ARG A 81 -14.75 -1.83 -1.34
N HIS A 82 -13.89 -0.85 -1.08
CA HIS A 82 -14.27 0.57 -0.97
C HIS A 82 -14.20 1.28 -2.32
N LEU A 83 -13.22 0.90 -3.16
CA LEU A 83 -13.01 1.46 -4.49
C LEU A 83 -14.08 1.00 -5.48
N ALA A 84 -14.26 -0.33 -5.64
CA ALA A 84 -15.09 -0.90 -6.70
C ALA A 84 -16.53 -0.33 -6.76
N PRO A 85 -17.26 -0.10 -5.65
CA PRO A 85 -18.61 0.47 -5.70
C PRO A 85 -18.65 1.98 -5.96
N ARG A 86 -17.50 2.67 -5.97
CA ARG A 86 -17.42 4.15 -6.06
C ARG A 86 -16.72 4.67 -7.31
N VAL A 87 -16.26 3.77 -8.18
CA VAL A 87 -15.57 4.14 -9.43
C VAL A 87 -16.30 3.51 -10.63
N GLY A 88 -16.18 4.11 -11.81
CA GLY A 88 -16.79 3.56 -13.01
C GLY A 88 -16.14 2.26 -13.50
N HIS A 89 -14.80 2.19 -13.40
CA HIS A 89 -14.00 1.02 -13.75
C HIS A 89 -12.81 0.91 -12.81
N LEU A 90 -12.55 -0.29 -12.29
CA LEU A 90 -11.41 -0.56 -11.42
C LEU A 90 -10.49 -1.62 -12.03
N THR A 91 -9.22 -1.27 -12.22
CA THR A 91 -8.14 -2.20 -12.50
C THR A 91 -7.33 -2.40 -11.21
N ALA A 92 -7.13 -3.64 -10.78
CA ALA A 92 -6.41 -4.00 -9.55
C ALA A 92 -5.18 -4.86 -9.89
N VAL A 93 -4.00 -4.42 -9.46
CA VAL A 93 -2.72 -5.06 -9.82
C VAL A 93 -2.03 -5.57 -8.55
N ASP A 94 -1.54 -6.80 -8.59
CA ASP A 94 -0.68 -7.38 -7.55
C ASP A 94 0.26 -8.43 -8.15
N ALA A 95 1.39 -8.69 -7.49
CA ALA A 95 2.37 -9.70 -7.92
C ALA A 95 2.04 -11.12 -7.39
N SER A 96 1.08 -11.26 -6.48
CA SER A 96 0.71 -12.51 -5.85
C SER A 96 -0.65 -13.01 -6.36
N PRO A 97 -0.68 -14.10 -7.14
CA PRO A 97 -1.94 -14.72 -7.55
C PRO A 97 -2.76 -15.23 -6.37
N GLU A 98 -2.11 -15.56 -5.24
CA GLU A 98 -2.77 -16.03 -4.03
C GLU A 98 -3.64 -14.92 -3.41
N VAL A 99 -3.09 -13.70 -3.27
CA VAL A 99 -3.89 -12.57 -2.73
C VAL A 99 -4.94 -12.10 -3.73
N ILE A 100 -4.65 -12.14 -5.05
CA ILE A 100 -5.65 -11.85 -6.10
C ILE A 100 -6.82 -12.81 -6.01
N SER A 101 -6.57 -14.11 -5.76
CA SER A 101 -7.62 -15.09 -5.58
C SER A 101 -8.54 -14.78 -4.39
N ILE A 102 -7.94 -14.37 -3.25
CA ILE A 102 -8.69 -13.94 -2.05
C ILE A 102 -9.50 -12.68 -2.35
N ASN A 103 -8.90 -11.70 -3.04
CA ASN A 103 -9.56 -10.46 -3.44
C ASN A 103 -10.77 -10.74 -4.34
N ARG A 104 -10.61 -11.59 -5.38
CA ARG A 104 -11.72 -12.01 -6.26
C ARG A 104 -12.85 -12.65 -5.47
N ALA A 105 -12.52 -13.54 -4.53
CA ALA A 105 -13.52 -14.19 -3.68
C ALA A 105 -14.26 -13.15 -2.80
N ARG A 106 -13.54 -12.17 -2.24
CA ARG A 106 -14.12 -11.06 -1.46
C ARG A 106 -15.05 -10.19 -2.28
N MET A 107 -14.71 -9.95 -3.55
CA MET A 107 -15.51 -9.12 -4.46
C MET A 107 -16.63 -9.88 -5.17
N ALA A 108 -16.80 -11.19 -4.89
CA ALA A 108 -17.85 -12.00 -5.55
C ALA A 108 -19.25 -11.42 -5.31
N GLY A 109 -20.00 -11.24 -6.40
CA GLY A 109 -21.35 -10.64 -6.36
C GLY A 109 -21.37 -9.10 -6.28
N GLY A 110 -20.21 -8.46 -6.18
CA GLY A 110 -20.07 -7.02 -6.21
C GLY A 110 -19.80 -6.44 -7.62
N PRO A 111 -19.42 -5.17 -7.73
CA PRO A 111 -19.04 -4.56 -8.99
C PRO A 111 -17.82 -5.27 -9.62
N PRO A 112 -17.74 -5.33 -10.96
CA PRO A 112 -16.64 -6.00 -11.65
C PRO A 112 -15.30 -5.30 -11.39
N VAL A 113 -14.25 -6.10 -11.21
CA VAL A 113 -12.87 -5.64 -11.06
C VAL A 113 -12.01 -6.35 -12.09
N GLU A 114 -11.22 -5.59 -12.84
CA GLU A 114 -10.19 -6.11 -13.73
C GLU A 114 -8.92 -6.40 -12.92
N TYR A 115 -8.48 -7.67 -12.87
CA TYR A 115 -7.27 -8.03 -12.14
C TYR A 115 -6.11 -8.30 -13.07
N VAL A 116 -4.95 -7.75 -12.71
CA VAL A 116 -3.68 -7.93 -13.42
C VAL A 116 -2.66 -8.51 -12.44
N GLU A 117 -2.11 -9.69 -12.75
CA GLU A 117 -0.96 -10.24 -12.04
C GLU A 117 0.33 -9.64 -12.65
N ALA A 118 1.04 -8.83 -11.87
CA ALA A 118 2.28 -8.21 -12.34
C ALA A 118 3.17 -7.73 -11.18
N ASP A 119 4.48 -7.81 -11.38
CA ASP A 119 5.46 -7.13 -10.53
C ASP A 119 5.44 -5.62 -10.82
N LEU A 120 5.08 -4.82 -9.81
CA LEU A 120 4.93 -3.37 -9.94
C LEU A 120 6.24 -2.63 -10.28
N PHE A 121 7.39 -3.22 -10.06
CA PHE A 121 8.67 -2.62 -10.49
C PHE A 121 8.95 -2.81 -11.99
N ALA A 122 8.38 -3.85 -12.59
CA ALA A 122 8.52 -4.15 -14.02
C ALA A 122 7.27 -3.76 -14.84
N TRP A 123 6.11 -3.67 -14.18
CA TRP A 123 4.84 -3.39 -14.84
C TRP A 123 4.75 -1.98 -15.43
N ARG A 124 4.02 -1.86 -16.52
CA ARG A 124 3.72 -0.57 -17.14
C ARG A 124 2.22 -0.45 -17.39
N PRO A 125 1.60 0.71 -17.08
CA PRO A 125 0.18 0.92 -17.29
C PRO A 125 -0.16 0.91 -18.79
N ALA A 126 -1.18 0.15 -19.17
CA ALA A 126 -1.72 0.14 -20.53
C ALA A 126 -2.69 1.30 -20.81
N ALA A 127 -3.12 2.00 -19.76
CA ALA A 127 -4.09 3.08 -19.84
C ALA A 127 -3.80 4.15 -18.80
N ARG A 128 -4.54 5.26 -18.86
CA ARG A 128 -4.52 6.32 -17.83
C ARG A 128 -5.79 6.28 -17.00
N TYR A 129 -5.65 6.71 -15.76
CA TYR A 129 -6.68 6.63 -14.72
C TYR A 129 -6.86 7.98 -14.03
N ASP A 130 -8.10 8.31 -13.67
CA ASP A 130 -8.42 9.52 -12.90
C ASP A 130 -7.89 9.43 -11.47
N LEU A 131 -7.80 8.18 -10.97
CA LEU A 131 -7.24 7.87 -9.67
C LEU A 131 -6.27 6.69 -9.75
N VAL A 132 -5.07 6.86 -9.24
CA VAL A 132 -4.15 5.78 -8.90
C VAL A 132 -4.14 5.66 -7.38
N PHE A 133 -4.61 4.55 -6.85
CA PHE A 133 -4.66 4.25 -5.42
C PHE A 133 -3.61 3.21 -5.04
N MET A 134 -2.99 3.38 -3.89
CA MET A 134 -2.14 2.36 -3.29
C MET A 134 -2.22 2.40 -1.77
N SER A 135 -2.29 1.21 -1.16
CA SER A 135 -2.26 1.06 0.29
C SER A 135 -1.13 0.13 0.72
N PHE A 136 -0.37 0.57 1.75
CA PHE A 136 0.72 -0.21 2.36
C PHE A 136 1.76 -0.73 1.38
N TRP A 137 1.98 0.02 0.29
CA TRP A 137 2.92 -0.32 -0.76
C TRP A 137 4.16 0.57 -0.79
N LEU A 138 4.02 1.90 -0.64
CA LEU A 138 5.18 2.80 -0.73
C LEU A 138 6.25 2.49 0.31
N SER A 139 5.86 2.04 1.50
CA SER A 139 6.81 1.59 2.52
C SER A 139 7.61 0.36 2.12
N HIS A 140 7.21 -0.35 1.07
CA HIS A 140 7.91 -1.49 0.49
C HIS A 140 8.72 -1.13 -0.77
N VAL A 141 8.76 0.15 -1.13
CA VAL A 141 9.57 0.67 -2.22
C VAL A 141 10.89 1.23 -1.65
N PRO A 142 12.06 0.64 -1.98
CA PRO A 142 13.34 1.17 -1.57
C PRO A 142 13.55 2.59 -2.05
N ASP A 143 14.27 3.40 -1.29
CA ASP A 143 14.54 4.79 -1.66
C ASP A 143 15.24 4.93 -3.01
N ALA A 144 16.15 4.01 -3.33
CA ALA A 144 16.83 4.00 -4.63
C ALA A 144 15.89 3.74 -5.82
N ARG A 145 14.74 3.09 -5.59
CA ARG A 145 13.75 2.80 -6.64
C ARG A 145 12.53 3.71 -6.62
N PHE A 146 12.44 4.61 -5.64
CA PHE A 146 11.26 5.44 -5.44
C PHE A 146 10.92 6.29 -6.68
N ALA A 147 11.88 7.01 -7.23
CA ALA A 147 11.66 7.87 -8.41
C ALA A 147 11.23 7.04 -9.65
N ALA A 148 11.87 5.89 -9.88
CA ALA A 148 11.51 5.00 -10.98
C ALA A 148 10.09 4.42 -10.81
N PHE A 149 9.71 4.01 -9.58
CA PHE A 149 8.35 3.58 -9.28
C PHE A 149 7.36 4.73 -9.50
N TRP A 150 7.69 5.94 -9.01
CA TRP A 150 6.80 7.11 -9.17
C TRP A 150 6.60 7.50 -10.63
N SER A 151 7.58 7.28 -11.51
CA SER A 151 7.41 7.43 -12.96
C SER A 151 6.35 6.49 -13.54
N THR A 152 6.18 5.29 -12.97
CA THR A 152 5.07 4.39 -13.34
C THR A 152 3.72 4.95 -12.89
N VAL A 153 3.65 5.52 -11.67
CA VAL A 153 2.45 6.23 -11.18
C VAL A 153 2.11 7.41 -12.09
N GLU A 154 3.11 8.22 -12.46
CA GLU A 154 2.95 9.35 -13.38
C GLU A 154 2.41 8.92 -14.75
N ALA A 155 2.94 7.83 -15.31
CA ALA A 155 2.46 7.28 -16.58
C ALA A 155 1.00 6.79 -16.50
N ALA A 156 0.57 6.33 -15.32
CA ALA A 156 -0.77 5.84 -15.06
C ALA A 156 -1.80 6.96 -14.81
N VAL A 157 -1.39 8.09 -14.24
CA VAL A 157 -2.32 9.18 -13.90
C VAL A 157 -2.72 9.97 -15.14
N ALA A 158 -4.03 10.16 -15.35
CA ALA A 158 -4.58 10.99 -16.42
C ALA A 158 -4.33 12.49 -16.14
N PRO A 159 -4.36 13.36 -17.17
CA PRO A 159 -4.37 14.81 -16.95
C PRO A 159 -5.49 15.22 -15.98
N GLY A 160 -5.15 15.96 -14.92
CA GLY A 160 -6.09 16.33 -13.86
C GLY A 160 -6.40 15.25 -12.84
N GLY A 161 -5.91 14.03 -13.02
CA GLY A 161 -6.04 12.92 -12.08
C GLY A 161 -5.13 13.07 -10.85
N ALA A 162 -5.21 12.08 -9.96
CA ALA A 162 -4.46 12.09 -8.70
C ALA A 162 -3.95 10.70 -8.32
N ALA A 163 -2.94 10.65 -7.45
CA ALA A 163 -2.55 9.47 -6.70
C ALA A 163 -3.04 9.61 -5.25
N TYR A 164 -3.71 8.58 -4.72
CA TYR A 164 -4.11 8.51 -3.31
C TYR A 164 -3.31 7.42 -2.62
N VAL A 165 -2.70 7.76 -1.51
CA VAL A 165 -1.81 6.87 -0.77
C VAL A 165 -2.35 6.67 0.65
N ILE A 166 -2.33 5.42 1.12
CA ILE A 166 -2.42 5.06 2.54
C ILE A 166 -1.20 4.22 2.86
N ASP A 167 -0.47 4.55 3.92
CA ASP A 167 0.65 3.71 4.36
C ASP A 167 0.83 3.72 5.88
N SER A 168 1.71 2.86 6.37
CA SER A 168 1.99 2.73 7.79
C SER A 168 2.82 3.89 8.29
N ALA A 169 2.42 4.50 9.40
CA ALA A 169 3.33 5.29 10.23
C ALA A 169 4.25 4.35 11.04
N HIS A 170 5.38 4.88 11.51
CA HIS A 170 6.23 4.15 12.45
C HIS A 170 5.56 4.07 13.82
N GLU A 171 5.02 2.90 14.14
CA GLU A 171 4.37 2.61 15.42
C GLU A 171 4.67 1.17 15.86
N PRO A 172 5.41 0.96 16.96
CA PRO A 172 5.82 -0.37 17.42
C PRO A 172 4.68 -1.36 17.63
N THR A 173 3.51 -0.88 18.05
CA THR A 173 2.34 -1.73 18.30
C THR A 173 1.57 -2.12 17.04
N SER A 174 1.95 -1.58 15.89
CA SER A 174 1.37 -1.95 14.59
C SER A 174 1.75 -3.37 14.14
N THR A 175 2.97 -3.83 14.49
CA THR A 175 3.50 -5.14 14.07
C THR A 175 3.09 -6.28 15.00
N ALA A 176 3.32 -7.54 14.59
CA ALA A 176 3.07 -8.71 15.44
C ALA A 176 3.91 -8.67 16.73
N ARG A 177 3.42 -9.31 17.81
CA ARG A 177 4.05 -9.28 19.14
C ARG A 177 5.45 -9.89 19.16
N ASP A 178 5.68 -10.85 18.29
CA ASP A 178 6.92 -11.63 18.16
C ASP A 178 7.84 -11.14 17.03
N HIS A 179 7.48 -10.00 16.40
CA HIS A 179 8.38 -9.35 15.45
C HIS A 179 9.33 -8.37 16.17
N PRO A 180 10.60 -8.30 15.78
CA PRO A 180 11.46 -7.21 16.19
C PRO A 180 10.81 -5.86 15.85
N VAL A 181 10.87 -4.93 16.79
CA VAL A 181 10.44 -3.55 16.51
C VAL A 181 11.53 -2.89 15.67
N PRO A 182 11.25 -2.50 14.42
CA PRO A 182 12.25 -1.84 13.60
C PRO A 182 12.51 -0.43 14.11
N SER A 183 13.73 0.07 13.95
CA SER A 183 13.98 1.51 14.04
C SER A 183 13.28 2.24 12.88
N ALA A 184 13.00 3.54 13.03
CA ALA A 184 12.31 4.31 12.01
C ALA A 184 13.07 4.36 10.67
N ASP A 185 14.41 4.23 10.72
CA ASP A 185 15.35 4.27 9.61
C ASP A 185 15.87 2.88 9.15
N ALA A 186 15.27 1.80 9.65
CA ALA A 186 15.78 0.44 9.41
C ALA A 186 15.88 0.04 7.93
N GLY A 187 15.01 0.55 7.07
CA GLY A 187 14.99 0.27 5.63
C GLY A 187 14.65 -1.19 5.27
N VAL A 188 15.10 -2.16 6.08
CA VAL A 188 14.82 -3.60 5.95
C VAL A 188 14.39 -4.14 7.31
N VAL A 189 13.39 -5.01 7.31
CA VAL A 189 12.87 -5.64 8.54
C VAL A 189 12.69 -7.14 8.35
N LEU A 190 12.92 -7.89 9.42
CA LEU A 190 12.63 -9.32 9.47
C LEU A 190 11.14 -9.53 9.81
N ARG A 191 10.47 -10.39 9.05
CA ARG A 191 9.08 -10.81 9.27
C ARG A 191 9.00 -12.32 9.38
N LYS A 192 8.22 -12.78 10.34
CA LYS A 192 7.98 -14.21 10.59
C LYS A 192 6.52 -14.53 10.28
N LEU A 193 6.26 -15.68 9.67
CA LEU A 193 4.92 -16.23 9.44
C LEU A 193 4.50 -17.13 10.61
N ASP A 194 3.23 -17.50 10.66
CA ASP A 194 2.67 -18.38 11.70
C ASP A 194 3.28 -19.79 11.64
N ASP A 195 3.72 -20.24 10.45
CA ASP A 195 4.43 -21.50 10.25
C ASP A 195 5.93 -21.47 10.64
N GLY A 196 6.42 -20.31 11.11
CA GLY A 196 7.79 -20.12 11.57
C GLY A 196 8.80 -19.66 10.52
N ARG A 197 8.44 -19.66 9.22
CA ARG A 197 9.32 -19.10 8.18
C ARG A 197 9.57 -17.63 8.41
N SER A 198 10.78 -17.19 8.10
CA SER A 198 11.19 -15.78 8.24
C SER A 198 11.69 -15.23 6.93
N PHE A 199 11.42 -13.95 6.69
CA PHE A 199 11.73 -13.24 5.46
C PHE A 199 12.23 -11.84 5.77
N SER A 200 13.17 -11.35 4.98
CA SER A 200 13.58 -9.96 4.98
C SER A 200 12.75 -9.20 3.95
N ILE A 201 12.19 -8.06 4.36
CA ILE A 201 11.41 -7.20 3.46
C ILE A 201 11.83 -5.75 3.62
N VAL A 202 11.67 -4.98 2.57
CA VAL A 202 11.80 -3.52 2.62
C VAL A 202 10.71 -2.94 3.51
N LYS A 203 11.07 -2.03 4.42
CA LYS A 203 10.12 -1.23 5.19
C LYS A 203 10.71 0.13 5.49
N VAL A 204 10.26 1.13 4.74
CA VAL A 204 10.66 2.52 4.86
C VAL A 204 9.46 3.33 5.30
N PHE A 205 9.50 3.85 6.52
CA PHE A 205 8.43 4.72 7.01
C PHE A 205 8.64 6.14 6.47
N ARG A 206 7.58 6.76 5.99
CA ARG A 206 7.62 8.12 5.46
C ARG A 206 6.55 8.96 6.13
N GLU A 207 6.98 9.92 6.93
CA GLU A 207 6.07 10.90 7.52
C GLU A 207 5.49 11.81 6.42
N PRO A 208 4.33 12.46 6.64
CA PRO A 208 3.64 13.28 5.64
C PRO A 208 4.54 14.29 4.93
N ASP A 209 5.29 15.11 5.69
CA ASP A 209 6.16 16.15 5.13
C ASP A 209 7.33 15.55 4.34
N ALA A 210 7.90 14.43 4.81
CA ALA A 210 9.00 13.74 4.14
C ALA A 210 8.52 13.13 2.81
N LEU A 211 7.30 12.58 2.76
CA LEU A 211 6.71 12.06 1.52
C LEU A 211 6.42 13.19 0.54
N ALA A 212 5.84 14.29 0.99
CA ALA A 212 5.58 15.48 0.16
C ALA A 212 6.90 16.08 -0.39
N ALA A 213 7.92 16.24 0.45
CA ALA A 213 9.23 16.74 0.04
C ALA A 213 9.92 15.82 -1.00
N ARG A 214 9.69 14.50 -0.91
CA ARG A 214 10.23 13.54 -1.87
C ARG A 214 9.54 13.58 -3.23
N LEU A 215 8.28 13.98 -3.27
CA LEU A 215 7.48 14.10 -4.49
C LEU A 215 7.69 15.44 -5.22
N ALA A 216 7.99 16.51 -4.49
CA ALA A 216 8.17 17.85 -5.06
C ALA A 216 9.20 17.91 -6.21
N PRO A 217 10.42 17.33 -6.10
CA PRO A 217 11.39 17.34 -7.22
C PRO A 217 10.95 16.50 -8.42
N LEU A 218 9.91 15.67 -8.26
CA LEU A 218 9.29 14.88 -9.35
C LEU A 218 8.12 15.64 -10.02
N GLY A 219 7.86 16.91 -9.63
CA GLY A 219 6.77 17.73 -10.15
C GLY A 219 5.40 17.39 -9.56
N TRP A 220 5.37 16.88 -8.34
CA TRP A 220 4.13 16.53 -7.64
C TRP A 220 3.98 17.29 -6.32
N ARG A 221 2.80 17.79 -6.07
CA ARG A 221 2.39 18.33 -4.78
C ARG A 221 1.64 17.27 -3.99
N GLY A 222 2.15 16.91 -2.82
CA GLY A 222 1.53 16.00 -1.87
C GLY A 222 0.80 16.77 -0.77
N ASP A 223 -0.43 16.33 -0.46
CA ASP A 223 -1.22 16.76 0.69
C ASP A 223 -1.51 15.51 1.53
N PHE A 224 -0.64 15.26 2.49
CA PHE A 224 -0.66 14.08 3.33
C PHE A 224 -0.88 14.48 4.79
N THR A 225 -1.55 13.61 5.51
CA THR A 225 -1.77 13.73 6.95
C THR A 225 -1.51 12.41 7.66
N ARG A 226 -1.33 12.48 8.96
CA ARG A 226 -1.16 11.30 9.81
C ARG A 226 -2.40 11.12 10.67
N THR A 227 -2.85 9.88 10.84
CA THR A 227 -3.79 9.54 11.91
C THR A 227 -3.12 9.69 13.28
N PRO A 228 -3.83 9.69 14.38
CA PRO A 228 -3.22 9.82 15.71
C PRO A 228 -2.03 8.89 15.94
N ARG A 229 -2.01 7.70 15.29
CA ARG A 229 -0.99 6.69 15.62
C ARG A 229 -0.41 5.90 14.44
N TYR A 230 -1.25 5.27 13.63
CA TYR A 230 -0.85 4.11 12.84
C TYR A 230 -0.63 4.35 11.36
N PHE A 231 -1.24 5.39 10.79
CA PHE A 231 -1.26 5.56 9.33
C PHE A 231 -0.92 6.96 8.88
N VAL A 232 -0.37 7.02 7.67
CA VAL A 232 -0.23 8.23 6.86
C VAL A 232 -1.12 8.05 5.64
N HIS A 233 -1.88 9.07 5.26
CA HIS A 233 -2.71 9.04 4.06
C HIS A 233 -2.85 10.41 3.42
N GLY A 234 -3.22 10.44 2.16
CA GLY A 234 -3.46 11.69 1.45
C GLY A 234 -3.31 11.57 -0.05
N VAL A 235 -3.31 12.70 -0.71
CA VAL A 235 -3.39 12.84 -2.15
C VAL A 235 -2.15 13.53 -2.69
N ALA A 236 -1.61 13.01 -3.80
CA ALA A 236 -0.63 13.71 -4.61
C ALA A 236 -1.22 14.07 -5.98
N ARG A 237 -0.93 15.28 -6.46
CA ARG A 237 -1.32 15.78 -7.78
C ARG A 237 -0.12 16.34 -8.50
N ARG A 238 -0.11 16.23 -9.82
CA ARG A 238 0.91 16.92 -10.62
C ARG A 238 0.75 18.43 -10.46
N GLU A 239 1.87 19.12 -10.32
CA GLU A 239 1.86 20.56 -10.42
C GLU A 239 1.53 20.99 -11.86
N PRO A 240 0.74 22.05 -12.05
CA PRO A 240 0.55 22.62 -13.38
C PRO A 240 1.92 23.01 -13.97
N ALA A 241 2.13 22.68 -15.25
CA ALA A 241 3.33 23.09 -15.97
C ALA A 241 3.40 24.61 -16.14
#